data_2443720817f92de5ea9eac5d0151220a
#
_entry.id   2443720817f92de5ea9eac5d0151220a
#
_cell.length_a   1.000
_cell.length_b   1.000
_cell.length_c   1.000
_cell.angle_alpha   90.00
_cell.angle_beta   90.00
_cell.angle_gamma   90.00
#
_symmetry.space_group_name_H-M   'P 1'
#
loop_
_entity.id
_entity.type
_entity.pdbx_description
1 polymer ?
#
loop_
_entity_poly.entity_id
_entity_poly.type
_entity_poly.pdbx_seq_one_letter_code
_entity_poly.pdbx_strand_id
1 'polypeptide(L)'
;MGIIKTKGIILSESNMNDFDKMVTILTPNGKIGCAAKGARRPKSLLMSGTQFLCFGEYLLYQSSSSYHINSCDTIEVFYNIRTDLDKLKYASYITKIINDVTDENQNTYKILQLYLNTLYMISEEEKNLDFVISVFKLRLCCLLGFMPEIRKCGNCKAQEELNYFSLKDNCLKC
;
A
#
# COMPACT_ATOMS: atom_id res chain seq x y z
N MET A 1 25.46 -0.19 11.22
CA MET A 1 24.66 1.00 11.59
C MET A 1 24.62 1.91 10.38
N GLY A 2 23.45 2.25 9.89
CA GLY A 2 23.30 3.05 8.67
C GLY A 2 22.12 4.00 8.74
N ILE A 3 22.20 5.07 7.95
CA ILE A 3 21.07 5.97 7.71
C ILE A 3 20.50 5.60 6.34
N ILE A 4 19.19 5.38 6.28
CA ILE A 4 18.47 5.06 5.05
C ILE A 4 17.49 6.19 4.79
N LYS A 5 17.58 6.79 3.61
CA LYS A 5 16.59 7.75 3.12
C LYS A 5 15.69 7.06 2.10
N THR A 6 14.39 7.00 2.35
CA THR A 6 13.45 6.30 1.49
C THR A 6 12.09 7.00 1.47
N LYS A 7 11.41 6.92 0.32
CA LYS A 7 9.99 7.25 0.24
C LYS A 7 9.17 6.05 0.69
N GLY A 8 8.04 6.31 1.35
CA GLY A 8 7.14 5.24 1.77
C GLY A 8 5.82 5.77 2.29
N ILE A 9 4.89 4.86 2.53
CA ILE A 9 3.57 5.14 3.08
C ILE A 9 3.33 4.32 4.33
N ILE A 10 2.72 4.93 5.35
CA ILE A 10 2.37 4.23 6.59
C ILE A 10 1.18 3.31 6.35
N LEU A 11 1.41 1.99 6.50
CA LEU A 11 0.37 0.96 6.40
C LEU A 11 -0.36 0.74 7.73
N SER A 12 0.35 0.86 8.84
CA SER A 12 -0.22 0.69 10.18
C SER A 12 0.55 1.49 11.22
N GLU A 13 -0.14 1.83 12.29
CA GLU A 13 0.43 2.48 13.45
C GLU A 13 -0.13 1.85 14.73
N SER A 14 0.68 1.72 15.74
CA SER A 14 0.29 1.30 17.08
C SER A 14 1.02 2.11 18.15
N ASN A 15 0.37 2.34 19.27
CA ASN A 15 0.98 3.03 20.38
C ASN A 15 1.99 2.11 21.07
N MET A 16 3.16 2.67 21.38
CA MET A 16 4.22 2.02 22.13
C MET A 16 4.70 2.98 23.22
N ASN A 17 4.74 2.52 24.45
CA ASN A 17 5.05 3.36 25.62
C ASN A 17 4.15 4.62 25.71
N ASP A 18 4.56 5.61 26.54
CA ASP A 18 3.75 6.81 26.78
C ASP A 18 3.66 7.75 25.57
N PHE A 19 4.75 7.89 24.82
CA PHE A 19 4.88 8.88 23.75
C PHE A 19 5.36 8.33 22.41
N ASP A 20 5.63 7.05 22.31
CA ASP A 20 6.20 6.42 21.13
C ASP A 20 5.10 5.73 20.30
N LYS A 21 5.41 5.52 19.02
CA LYS A 21 4.63 4.68 18.11
C LYS A 21 5.51 3.62 17.48
N MET A 22 4.93 2.46 17.20
CA MET A 22 5.44 1.52 16.22
C MET A 22 4.65 1.71 14.92
N VAL A 23 5.33 1.83 13.81
CA VAL A 23 4.70 2.00 12.48
C VAL A 23 5.28 1.00 11.49
N THR A 24 4.45 0.58 10.55
CA THR A 24 4.88 -0.20 9.39
C THR A 24 4.84 0.70 8.15
N ILE A 25 5.97 0.84 7.48
CA ILE A 25 6.14 1.66 6.29
C ILE A 25 6.31 0.73 5.08
N LEU A 26 5.49 0.90 4.04
CA LEU A 26 5.74 0.30 2.74
C LEU A 26 6.67 1.21 1.95
N THR A 27 7.83 0.70 1.58
CA THR A 27 8.85 1.40 0.78
C THR A 27 9.00 0.72 -0.59
N PRO A 28 9.76 1.24 -1.54
CA PRO A 28 10.10 0.53 -2.78
C PRO A 28 10.83 -0.80 -2.59
N ASN A 29 11.47 -0.99 -1.43
CA ASN A 29 12.28 -2.16 -1.11
C ASN A 29 11.64 -3.09 -0.08
N GLY A 30 10.33 -3.02 0.10
CA GLY A 30 9.59 -3.86 1.04
C GLY A 30 9.03 -3.10 2.23
N LYS A 31 8.38 -3.85 3.12
CA LYS A 31 7.90 -3.32 4.41
C LYS A 31 9.05 -3.13 5.39
N ILE A 32 8.95 -2.10 6.20
CA ILE A 32 9.90 -1.84 7.28
C ILE A 32 9.09 -1.48 8.54
N GLY A 33 9.30 -2.26 9.62
CA GLY A 33 8.80 -1.92 10.95
C GLY A 33 9.73 -0.90 11.62
N CYS A 34 9.21 0.27 12.02
CA CYS A 34 9.99 1.35 12.59
C CYS A 34 9.41 1.85 13.90
N ALA A 35 10.28 2.15 14.87
CA ALA A 35 9.89 2.89 16.06
C ALA A 35 9.97 4.41 15.79
N ALA A 36 8.89 5.12 16.07
CA ALA A 36 8.81 6.57 16.03
C ALA A 36 8.82 7.13 17.45
N LYS A 37 10.01 7.42 17.95
CA LYS A 37 10.19 7.90 19.33
C LYS A 37 9.65 9.32 19.52
N GLY A 38 8.85 9.51 20.56
CA GLY A 38 8.24 10.80 20.86
C GLY A 38 7.21 11.28 19.84
N ALA A 39 6.74 10.43 18.93
CA ALA A 39 5.78 10.81 17.88
C ALA A 39 4.44 11.32 18.45
N ARG A 40 4.08 10.92 19.67
CA ARG A 40 2.84 11.33 20.36
C ARG A 40 3.04 12.55 21.28
N ARG A 41 4.24 13.09 21.40
CA ARG A 41 4.47 14.30 22.20
C ARG A 41 3.80 15.51 21.53
N PRO A 42 3.23 16.43 22.32
CA PRO A 42 2.78 17.71 21.79
C PRO A 42 3.91 18.40 21.02
N LYS A 43 3.60 18.93 19.83
CA LYS A 43 4.57 19.60 18.93
C LYS A 43 5.65 18.68 18.33
N SER A 44 5.49 17.35 18.36
CA SER A 44 6.40 16.44 17.69
C SER A 44 6.34 16.61 16.17
N LEU A 45 7.50 16.77 15.52
CA LEU A 45 7.59 16.82 14.05
C LEU A 45 7.22 15.49 13.39
N LEU A 46 7.25 14.38 14.15
CA LEU A 46 6.87 13.05 13.66
C LEU A 46 5.36 12.80 13.76
N MET A 47 4.59 13.67 14.44
CA MET A 47 3.16 13.41 14.71
C MET A 47 2.35 13.25 13.43
N SER A 48 2.51 14.15 12.44
CA SER A 48 1.79 14.09 11.16
C SER A 48 2.32 12.99 10.27
N GLY A 49 3.64 12.85 10.14
CA GLY A 49 4.29 11.91 9.24
C GLY A 49 4.18 10.44 9.64
N THR A 50 3.75 10.15 10.88
CA THR A 50 3.58 8.76 11.37
C THR A 50 2.11 8.35 11.50
N GLN A 51 1.20 9.07 10.88
CA GLN A 51 -0.22 8.70 10.83
C GLN A 51 -0.50 7.71 9.71
N PHE A 52 -1.53 6.88 9.89
CA PHE A 52 -2.04 5.98 8.88
C PHE A 52 -2.28 6.70 7.54
N LEU A 53 -1.89 6.09 6.42
CA LEU A 53 -1.92 6.63 5.05
C LEU A 53 -1.03 7.86 4.80
N CYS A 54 -0.13 8.22 5.71
CA CYS A 54 0.82 9.29 5.40
C CYS A 54 1.89 8.77 4.44
N PHE A 55 1.98 9.39 3.27
CA PHE A 55 3.06 9.20 2.30
C PHE A 55 4.09 10.31 2.46
N GLY A 56 5.36 9.94 2.58
CA GLY A 56 6.43 10.89 2.80
C GLY A 56 7.82 10.35 2.48
N GLU A 57 8.81 11.19 2.68
CA GLU A 57 10.21 10.80 2.64
C GLU A 57 10.73 10.65 4.07
N TYR A 58 11.18 9.45 4.39
CA TYR A 58 11.59 9.05 5.74
C TYR A 58 13.10 8.91 5.81
N LEU A 59 13.70 9.52 6.84
CA LEU A 59 15.08 9.27 7.23
C LEU A 59 15.07 8.26 8.37
N LEU A 60 15.53 7.04 8.09
CA LEU A 60 15.52 5.93 9.03
C LEU A 60 16.93 5.68 9.53
N TYR A 61 17.08 5.46 10.83
CA TYR A 61 18.29 4.97 11.44
C TYR A 61 18.15 3.47 11.70
N GLN A 62 19.09 2.68 11.14
CA GLN A 62 19.17 1.25 11.36
C GLN A 62 20.13 0.94 12.49
N SER A 63 19.60 0.38 13.59
CA SER A 63 20.40 -0.26 14.63
C SER A 63 20.63 -1.74 14.29
N SER A 64 21.23 -2.50 15.18
CA SER A 64 21.51 -3.93 14.97
C SER A 64 20.24 -4.77 14.72
N SER A 65 19.11 -4.41 15.29
CA SER A 65 17.87 -5.20 15.28
C SER A 65 16.59 -4.42 14.98
N SER A 66 16.67 -3.11 14.76
CA SER A 66 15.47 -2.28 14.62
C SER A 66 15.73 -1.02 13.81
N TYR A 67 14.65 -0.49 13.23
CA TYR A 67 14.64 0.80 12.55
C TYR A 67 13.96 1.85 13.42
N HIS A 68 14.49 3.06 13.38
CA HIS A 68 13.92 4.23 14.06
C HIS A 68 13.74 5.37 13.04
N ILE A 69 12.59 6.03 13.10
CA ILE A 69 12.37 7.24 12.29
C ILE A 69 13.10 8.40 12.95
N ASN A 70 14.05 8.99 12.23
CA ASN A 70 14.76 10.20 12.64
C ASN A 70 14.00 11.47 12.24
N SER A 71 13.53 11.51 10.98
CA SER A 71 12.69 12.59 10.45
C SER A 71 11.77 12.09 9.34
N CYS A 72 10.74 12.86 9.08
CA CYS A 72 9.79 12.60 8.00
C CYS A 72 9.39 13.91 7.34
N ASP A 73 9.57 13.98 6.03
CA ASP A 73 9.04 15.05 5.18
C ASP A 73 7.76 14.53 4.51
N THR A 74 6.61 15.01 5.01
CA THR A 74 5.29 14.59 4.54
C THR A 74 5.05 15.13 3.12
N ILE A 75 4.63 14.24 2.20
CA ILE A 75 4.30 14.57 0.81
C ILE A 75 2.78 14.61 0.63
N GLU A 76 2.07 13.58 1.12
CA GLU A 76 0.63 13.45 0.96
C GLU A 76 0.02 12.76 2.19
N VAL A 77 -1.11 13.24 2.67
CA VAL A 77 -1.82 12.68 3.84
C VAL A 77 -3.18 12.07 3.49
N PHE A 78 -3.61 12.17 2.24
CA PHE A 78 -4.90 11.71 1.75
C PHE A 78 -6.07 12.19 2.64
N TYR A 79 -6.11 13.50 2.89
CA TYR A 79 -7.06 14.11 3.81
C TYR A 79 -8.52 13.77 3.49
N ASN A 80 -8.91 13.80 2.20
CA ASN A 80 -10.26 13.47 1.75
C ASN A 80 -10.68 12.05 2.10
N ILE A 81 -9.73 11.10 2.18
CA ILE A 81 -10.01 9.73 2.62
C ILE A 81 -10.32 9.70 4.11
N ARG A 82 -9.61 10.51 4.92
CA ARG A 82 -9.76 10.49 6.37
C ARG A 82 -11.05 11.13 6.86
N THR A 83 -11.61 12.04 6.07
CA THR A 83 -12.85 12.77 6.41
C THR A 83 -14.13 12.10 5.91
N ASP A 84 -13.99 11.05 5.10
CA ASP A 84 -15.09 10.28 4.52
C ASP A 84 -15.01 8.81 4.96
N LEU A 85 -16.06 8.34 5.65
CA LEU A 85 -16.08 6.99 6.22
C LEU A 85 -16.08 5.88 5.15
N ASP A 86 -16.76 6.09 4.03
CA ASP A 86 -16.79 5.11 2.94
C ASP A 86 -15.43 5.03 2.25
N LYS A 87 -14.81 6.18 1.93
CA LYS A 87 -13.45 6.22 1.39
C LYS A 87 -12.44 5.57 2.34
N LEU A 88 -12.55 5.84 3.64
CA LEU A 88 -11.67 5.25 4.65
C LEU A 88 -11.83 3.73 4.74
N LYS A 89 -13.05 3.21 4.62
CA LYS A 89 -13.34 1.77 4.57
C LYS A 89 -12.62 1.10 3.38
N TYR A 90 -12.75 1.66 2.18
CA TYR A 90 -12.08 1.12 0.99
C TYR A 90 -10.56 1.23 1.07
N ALA A 91 -10.04 2.36 1.53
CA ALA A 91 -8.59 2.54 1.74
C ALA A 91 -8.03 1.55 2.77
N SER A 92 -8.72 1.35 3.89
CA SER A 92 -8.33 0.37 4.92
C SER A 92 -8.35 -1.06 4.39
N TYR A 93 -9.35 -1.40 3.55
CA TYR A 93 -9.44 -2.69 2.91
C TYR A 93 -8.25 -2.98 1.99
N ILE A 94 -7.90 -2.06 1.08
CA ILE A 94 -6.73 -2.25 0.19
C ILE A 94 -5.42 -2.22 0.97
N THR A 95 -5.31 -1.42 2.02
CA THR A 95 -4.13 -1.39 2.91
C THR A 95 -3.90 -2.74 3.56
N LYS A 96 -4.97 -3.39 4.04
CA LYS A 96 -4.87 -4.74 4.59
C LYS A 96 -4.35 -5.74 3.56
N ILE A 97 -4.89 -5.73 2.33
CA ILE A 97 -4.41 -6.59 1.24
C ILE A 97 -2.92 -6.34 0.98
N ILE A 98 -2.51 -5.07 0.84
CA ILE A 98 -1.10 -4.72 0.62
C ILE A 98 -0.22 -5.24 1.76
N ASN A 99 -0.66 -5.07 3.01
CA ASN A 99 0.09 -5.56 4.15
C ASN A 99 0.24 -7.08 4.17
N ASP A 100 -0.76 -7.81 3.67
CA ASP A 100 -0.76 -9.27 3.65
C ASP A 100 0.10 -9.85 2.51
N VAL A 101 0.27 -9.12 1.39
CA VAL A 101 0.99 -9.62 0.19
C VAL A 101 2.39 -9.06 0.02
N THR A 102 2.86 -8.20 0.92
CA THR A 102 4.20 -7.62 0.86
C THR A 102 5.02 -8.05 2.08
N ASP A 103 6.32 -8.25 1.87
CA ASP A 103 7.28 -8.66 2.90
C ASP A 103 8.47 -7.69 3.01
N GLU A 104 9.33 -7.92 3.99
CA GLU A 104 10.61 -7.22 4.13
C GLU A 104 11.55 -7.64 2.99
N ASN A 105 12.45 -6.72 2.58
CA ASN A 105 13.47 -6.99 1.55
C ASN A 105 12.92 -7.49 0.20
N GLN A 106 11.70 -7.11 -0.15
CA GLN A 106 11.03 -7.42 -1.41
C GLN A 106 10.99 -6.18 -2.30
N ASN A 107 11.20 -6.34 -3.61
CA ASN A 107 10.96 -5.23 -4.55
C ASN A 107 9.46 -4.96 -4.67
N THR A 108 8.99 -3.95 -3.97
CA THR A 108 7.59 -3.53 -3.90
C THR A 108 7.31 -2.24 -4.66
N TYR A 109 8.26 -1.73 -5.47
CA TYR A 109 8.11 -0.46 -6.17
C TYR A 109 6.81 -0.35 -6.99
N LYS A 110 6.51 -1.37 -7.82
CA LYS A 110 5.28 -1.39 -8.64
C LYS A 110 4.01 -1.53 -7.80
N ILE A 111 4.09 -2.27 -6.69
CA ILE A 111 2.98 -2.43 -5.74
C ILE A 111 2.71 -1.10 -5.03
N LEU A 112 3.75 -0.42 -4.57
CA LEU A 112 3.65 0.91 -3.96
C LEU A 112 3.04 1.93 -4.94
N GLN A 113 3.48 1.94 -6.20
CA GLN A 113 2.88 2.81 -7.22
C GLN A 113 1.39 2.50 -7.45
N LEU A 114 1.03 1.22 -7.59
CA LEU A 114 -0.37 0.81 -7.74
C LEU A 114 -1.20 1.27 -6.54
N TYR A 115 -0.68 1.09 -5.33
CA TYR A 115 -1.34 1.45 -4.09
C TYR A 115 -1.58 2.96 -4.00
N LEU A 116 -0.54 3.78 -4.21
CA LEU A 116 -0.66 5.25 -4.18
C LEU A 116 -1.65 5.77 -5.24
N ASN A 117 -1.59 5.24 -6.47
CA ASN A 117 -2.53 5.61 -7.52
C ASN A 117 -3.97 5.23 -7.15
N THR A 118 -4.16 4.08 -6.49
CA THR A 118 -5.50 3.67 -6.04
C THR A 118 -6.02 4.55 -4.92
N LEU A 119 -5.17 4.92 -3.95
CA LEU A 119 -5.55 5.87 -2.89
C LEU A 119 -5.91 7.24 -3.48
N TYR A 120 -5.16 7.71 -4.47
CA TYR A 120 -5.50 8.95 -5.18
C TYR A 120 -6.88 8.85 -5.85
N MET A 121 -7.17 7.75 -6.55
CA MET A 121 -8.48 7.51 -7.17
C MET A 121 -9.63 7.43 -6.15
N ILE A 122 -9.38 6.86 -4.95
CA ILE A 122 -10.35 6.85 -3.86
C ILE A 122 -10.56 8.27 -3.28
N SER A 123 -9.49 9.06 -3.22
CA SER A 123 -9.55 10.45 -2.74
C SER A 123 -10.42 11.34 -3.63
N GLU A 124 -10.39 11.12 -4.96
CA GLU A 124 -11.21 11.85 -5.92
C GLU A 124 -12.68 11.40 -5.83
N GLU A 125 -13.62 12.34 -5.79
CA GLU A 125 -15.03 12.07 -5.49
C GLU A 125 -15.85 11.46 -6.63
N GLU A 126 -15.33 11.47 -7.87
CA GLU A 126 -16.14 11.25 -9.07
C GLU A 126 -16.27 9.78 -9.51
N LYS A 127 -15.65 8.80 -8.83
CA LYS A 127 -15.57 7.43 -9.35
C LYS A 127 -16.30 6.42 -8.47
N ASN A 128 -16.89 5.43 -9.13
CA ASN A 128 -17.43 4.26 -8.45
C ASN A 128 -16.30 3.50 -7.74
N LEU A 129 -16.30 3.53 -6.42
CA LEU A 129 -15.25 2.93 -5.58
C LEU A 129 -15.14 1.41 -5.78
N ASP A 130 -16.25 0.71 -6.00
CA ASP A 130 -16.23 -0.74 -6.27
C ASP A 130 -15.49 -1.07 -7.57
N PHE A 131 -15.64 -0.23 -8.59
CA PHE A 131 -14.89 -0.36 -9.84
C PHE A 131 -13.39 -0.11 -9.60
N VAL A 132 -13.03 0.95 -8.88
CA VAL A 132 -11.63 1.27 -8.53
C VAL A 132 -10.98 0.08 -7.81
N ILE A 133 -11.67 -0.51 -6.83
CA ILE A 133 -11.18 -1.67 -6.09
C ILE A 133 -11.05 -2.91 -6.96
N SER A 134 -11.97 -3.13 -7.89
CA SER A 134 -11.91 -4.27 -8.82
C SER A 134 -10.69 -4.18 -9.75
N VAL A 135 -10.42 -2.98 -10.28
CA VAL A 135 -9.22 -2.71 -11.08
C VAL A 135 -7.94 -2.89 -10.26
N PHE A 136 -7.93 -2.38 -9.01
CA PHE A 136 -6.81 -2.57 -8.10
C PHE A 136 -6.50 -4.06 -7.87
N LYS A 137 -7.52 -4.86 -7.52
CA LYS A 137 -7.36 -6.30 -7.26
C LYS A 137 -6.79 -7.03 -8.48
N LEU A 138 -7.35 -6.78 -9.67
CA LEU A 138 -6.87 -7.40 -10.91
C LEU A 138 -5.42 -7.04 -11.21
N ARG A 139 -5.06 -5.77 -11.10
CA ARG A 139 -3.69 -5.30 -11.31
C ARG A 139 -2.72 -5.88 -10.27
N LEU A 140 -3.14 -5.95 -9.02
CA LEU A 140 -2.33 -6.55 -7.96
C LEU A 140 -2.08 -8.03 -8.24
N CYS A 141 -3.10 -8.81 -8.62
CA CYS A 141 -2.93 -10.21 -9.04
C CYS A 141 -1.90 -10.34 -10.18
N CYS A 142 -1.96 -9.45 -11.18
CA CYS A 142 -0.97 -9.44 -12.26
C CYS A 142 0.46 -9.18 -11.75
N LEU A 143 0.63 -8.21 -10.83
CA LEU A 143 1.94 -7.89 -10.24
C LEU A 143 2.50 -9.02 -9.38
N LEU A 144 1.63 -9.80 -8.74
CA LEU A 144 1.98 -10.99 -7.95
C LEU A 144 2.24 -12.24 -8.81
N GLY A 145 2.12 -12.14 -10.13
CA GLY A 145 2.38 -13.27 -11.06
C GLY A 145 1.16 -14.11 -11.40
N PHE A 146 -0.04 -13.73 -10.92
CA PHE A 146 -1.31 -14.42 -11.19
C PHE A 146 -2.08 -13.78 -12.34
N MET A 147 -1.39 -13.33 -13.39
CA MET A 147 -2.02 -12.69 -14.54
C MET A 147 -2.94 -13.67 -15.28
N PRO A 148 -4.27 -13.41 -15.38
CA PRO A 148 -5.17 -14.25 -16.15
C PRO A 148 -4.96 -14.10 -17.66
N GLU A 149 -5.11 -15.19 -18.40
CA GLU A 149 -5.14 -15.13 -19.87
C GLU A 149 -6.54 -14.69 -20.33
N ILE A 150 -6.66 -13.44 -20.72
CA ILE A 150 -7.94 -12.81 -21.13
C ILE A 150 -7.99 -12.43 -22.59
N ARG A 151 -6.93 -12.71 -23.38
CA ARG A 151 -6.84 -12.31 -24.79
C ARG A 151 -7.24 -13.42 -25.75
N LYS A 152 -7.21 -14.66 -25.31
CA LYS A 152 -7.48 -15.85 -26.14
C LYS A 152 -8.01 -16.98 -25.27
N CYS A 153 -8.72 -17.91 -25.93
CA CYS A 153 -9.18 -19.13 -25.28
C CYS A 153 -8.00 -19.95 -24.75
N GLY A 154 -8.04 -20.35 -23.50
CA GLY A 154 -7.01 -21.19 -22.87
C GLY A 154 -6.81 -22.54 -23.57
N ASN A 155 -7.88 -23.10 -24.20
CA ASN A 155 -7.85 -24.39 -24.85
C ASN A 155 -7.44 -24.30 -26.34
N CYS A 156 -8.27 -23.60 -27.17
CA CYS A 156 -8.13 -23.58 -28.62
C CYS A 156 -7.39 -22.37 -29.15
N LYS A 157 -7.02 -21.40 -28.30
CA LYS A 157 -6.33 -20.16 -28.65
C LYS A 157 -7.15 -19.18 -29.51
N ALA A 158 -8.44 -19.45 -29.75
CA ALA A 158 -9.33 -18.49 -30.41
C ALA A 158 -9.36 -17.16 -29.65
N GLN A 159 -9.47 -16.05 -30.40
CA GLN A 159 -9.53 -14.69 -29.82
C GLN A 159 -10.94 -14.11 -29.81
N GLU A 160 -11.88 -14.80 -30.45
CA GLU A 160 -13.29 -14.41 -30.55
C GLU A 160 -14.16 -15.40 -29.78
N GLU A 161 -15.41 -15.00 -29.52
CA GLU A 161 -16.42 -15.81 -28.82
C GLU A 161 -15.94 -16.35 -27.44
N LEU A 162 -15.23 -15.51 -26.69
CA LEU A 162 -14.78 -15.83 -25.33
C LEU A 162 -15.95 -15.65 -24.37
N ASN A 163 -16.63 -16.75 -24.00
CA ASN A 163 -17.93 -16.71 -23.35
C ASN A 163 -17.86 -16.81 -21.83
N TYR A 164 -16.82 -17.43 -21.25
CA TYR A 164 -16.72 -17.57 -19.81
C TYR A 164 -15.27 -17.60 -19.30
N PHE A 165 -15.11 -17.27 -18.02
CA PHE A 165 -13.82 -17.32 -17.34
C PHE A 165 -13.70 -18.58 -16.47
N SER A 166 -12.69 -19.41 -16.75
CA SER A 166 -12.37 -20.58 -15.93
C SER A 166 -11.47 -20.19 -14.77
N LEU A 167 -12.02 -20.22 -13.55
CA LEU A 167 -11.23 -19.97 -12.34
C LEU A 167 -10.12 -21.00 -12.13
N LYS A 168 -10.39 -22.26 -12.52
CA LYS A 168 -9.42 -23.37 -12.38
C LYS A 168 -8.19 -23.16 -13.25
N ASP A 169 -8.40 -22.70 -14.49
CA ASP A 169 -7.33 -22.57 -15.48
C ASP A 169 -6.84 -21.12 -15.60
N ASN A 170 -7.43 -20.20 -14.85
CA ASN A 170 -7.12 -18.75 -14.84
C ASN A 170 -7.13 -18.14 -16.25
N CYS A 171 -8.12 -18.50 -17.09
CA CYS A 171 -8.22 -18.05 -18.46
C CYS A 171 -9.65 -17.94 -18.98
N LEU A 172 -9.84 -17.17 -20.07
CA LEU A 172 -11.07 -17.18 -20.84
C LEU A 172 -11.19 -18.43 -21.70
N LYS A 173 -12.40 -18.89 -21.93
CA LYS A 173 -12.76 -20.01 -22.81
C LYS A 173 -13.95 -19.66 -23.68
N CYS A 174 -13.96 -20.22 -24.89
CA CYS A 174 -15.11 -20.21 -25.81
C CYS A 174 -16.20 -21.20 -25.36
#